data_76aa7fb048bf2400d36be92422f6657c
#
_entry.id   76aa7fb048bf2400d36be92422f6657c
#
_cell.length_a   1.000
_cell.length_b   1.000
_cell.length_c   1.000
_cell.angle_alpha   90.00
_cell.angle_beta   90.00
_cell.angle_gamma   90.00
#
_symmetry.space_group_name_H-M   'P 1'
#
loop_
_entity.id
_entity.type
_entity.pdbx_description
1 polymer ?
#
loop_
_entity_poly.entity_id
_entity_poly.type
_entity_poly.pdbx_seq_one_letter_code
_entity_poly.pdbx_strand_id
1 'polypeptide(L)'
;MKSFWIFMNRIMNCTQKVSDPFHAVERFEDTIAKFYGAKYGIATDCCTHAIELCLRYEGYDRITLPEHTYISIPMTCEKLGLDWRFDNIQWYDQYHLGGTNIIDGAVLWRPNSYVSGTYLCLSFQYRKHLSLGRGGMILTDDEYAAEQLRMMAYDGRKKYVPWGEQDITVMGYHYYMTPETAKKGLEVFEEVKDAFPLAMSYKDYPYLPDMGVFK
;
A
#
# COMPACT_ATOMS: atom_id res chain seq x y z
N MET A 1 -38.37 -16.94 -4.95
CA MET A 1 -37.08 -16.34 -5.38
C MET A 1 -37.23 -15.07 -6.24
N LYS A 2 -38.17 -14.97 -7.18
CA LYS A 2 -38.39 -13.73 -7.99
C LYS A 2 -38.82 -12.49 -7.17
N SER A 3 -39.56 -12.64 -6.07
CA SER A 3 -40.10 -11.52 -5.29
C SER A 3 -39.01 -10.84 -4.41
N PHE A 4 -38.01 -11.57 -3.95
CA PHE A 4 -36.88 -11.03 -3.16
C PHE A 4 -35.97 -10.16 -4.03
N TRP A 5 -35.74 -10.54 -5.28
CA TRP A 5 -34.97 -9.79 -6.27
C TRP A 5 -35.61 -8.45 -6.66
N ILE A 6 -36.95 -8.45 -6.78
CA ILE A 6 -37.74 -7.24 -7.08
C ILE A 6 -37.73 -6.27 -5.89
N PHE A 7 -37.73 -6.77 -4.66
CA PHE A 7 -37.68 -5.96 -3.45
C PHE A 7 -36.29 -5.30 -3.28
N MET A 8 -35.20 -6.01 -3.54
CA MET A 8 -33.84 -5.45 -3.53
C MET A 8 -33.64 -4.38 -4.61
N ASN A 9 -34.13 -4.59 -5.83
CA ASN A 9 -34.05 -3.57 -6.89
C ASN A 9 -34.92 -2.32 -6.58
N ARG A 10 -35.95 -2.45 -5.77
CA ARG A 10 -36.83 -1.29 -5.40
C ARG A 10 -36.18 -0.43 -4.31
N ILE A 11 -35.35 -1.00 -3.46
CA ILE A 11 -34.54 -0.27 -2.47
C ILE A 11 -33.39 0.47 -3.15
N MET A 12 -32.82 -0.06 -4.24
CA MET A 12 -31.73 0.59 -4.99
C MET A 12 -32.20 1.73 -5.91
N ASN A 13 -33.50 1.87 -6.17
CA ASN A 13 -34.07 2.94 -7.01
C ASN A 13 -34.54 4.17 -6.23
N CYS A 14 -34.24 4.30 -4.94
CA CYS A 14 -34.50 5.54 -4.21
C CYS A 14 -33.37 6.56 -4.55
N THR A 15 -33.68 7.42 -5.45
CA THR A 15 -32.99 8.50 -6.11
C THR A 15 -32.15 9.43 -5.18
N GLN A 16 -31.02 9.02 -4.77
CA GLN A 16 -29.80 9.80 -4.70
C GLN A 16 -28.75 8.95 -5.44
N LYS A 17 -28.06 9.52 -6.43
CA LYS A 17 -26.78 8.96 -6.91
C LYS A 17 -25.84 9.02 -5.72
N VAL A 18 -25.91 8.01 -4.84
CA VAL A 18 -24.87 7.79 -3.85
C VAL A 18 -23.62 7.50 -4.67
N SER A 19 -22.68 8.43 -4.69
CA SER A 19 -21.39 8.20 -5.34
C SER A 19 -20.81 6.91 -4.75
N ASP A 20 -20.26 6.06 -5.60
CA ASP A 20 -19.62 4.82 -5.14
C ASP A 20 -18.64 5.15 -4.00
N PRO A 21 -18.73 4.48 -2.84
CA PRO A 21 -17.88 4.80 -1.71
C PRO A 21 -16.38 4.71 -2.03
N PHE A 22 -15.99 3.90 -3.01
CA PHE A 22 -14.60 3.77 -3.46
C PHE A 22 -14.03 5.03 -4.15
N HIS A 23 -14.86 6.00 -4.56
CA HIS A 23 -14.33 7.32 -4.98
C HIS A 23 -13.53 8.03 -3.88
N ALA A 24 -13.79 7.74 -2.61
CA ALA A 24 -12.97 8.28 -1.53
C ALA A 24 -11.55 7.67 -1.55
N VAL A 25 -11.42 6.40 -1.90
CA VAL A 25 -10.12 5.72 -2.03
C VAL A 25 -9.33 6.33 -3.17
N GLU A 26 -9.95 6.52 -4.34
CA GLU A 26 -9.30 7.14 -5.51
C GLU A 26 -8.83 8.56 -5.20
N ARG A 27 -9.67 9.37 -4.57
CA ARG A 27 -9.27 10.73 -4.15
C ARG A 27 -8.11 10.72 -3.17
N PHE A 28 -8.05 9.76 -2.26
CA PHE A 28 -6.93 9.62 -1.32
C PHE A 28 -5.66 9.17 -2.04
N GLU A 29 -5.77 8.20 -2.98
CA GLU A 29 -4.67 7.77 -3.85
C GLU A 29 -4.08 8.96 -4.61
N ASP A 30 -4.91 9.76 -5.28
CA ASP A 30 -4.50 10.95 -6.03
C ASP A 30 -3.86 12.03 -5.13
N THR A 31 -4.43 12.25 -3.95
CA THR A 31 -3.93 13.25 -3.00
C THR A 31 -2.52 12.90 -2.53
N ILE A 32 -2.29 11.65 -2.13
CA ILE A 32 -0.99 11.18 -1.65
C ILE A 32 0.01 11.10 -2.81
N ALA A 33 -0.38 10.55 -3.97
CA ALA A 33 0.50 10.51 -5.15
C ALA A 33 0.98 11.91 -5.53
N LYS A 34 0.08 12.89 -5.56
CA LYS A 34 0.42 14.30 -5.85
C LYS A 34 1.37 14.89 -4.79
N PHE A 35 1.15 14.62 -3.51
CA PHE A 35 2.03 15.12 -2.45
C PHE A 35 3.47 14.64 -2.62
N TYR A 36 3.66 13.36 -2.94
CA TYR A 36 5.00 12.79 -3.15
C TYR A 36 5.58 13.05 -4.55
N GLY A 37 4.77 13.51 -5.52
CA GLY A 37 5.20 13.74 -6.89
C GLY A 37 5.18 12.48 -7.77
N ALA A 38 4.44 11.44 -7.38
CA ALA A 38 4.19 10.25 -8.18
C ALA A 38 2.98 10.45 -9.10
N LYS A 39 2.85 9.61 -10.15
CA LYS A 39 1.70 9.66 -11.04
C LYS A 39 0.49 8.90 -10.49
N TYR A 40 0.73 7.74 -9.84
CA TYR A 40 -0.30 6.83 -9.39
C TYR A 40 -0.09 6.43 -7.95
N GLY A 41 -1.19 6.35 -7.19
CA GLY A 41 -1.28 5.74 -5.87
C GLY A 41 -2.16 4.50 -5.91
N ILE A 42 -1.82 3.47 -5.15
CA ILE A 42 -2.60 2.26 -4.95
C ILE A 42 -2.74 2.05 -3.44
N ALA A 43 -3.92 2.34 -2.90
CA ALA A 43 -4.18 2.23 -1.48
C ALA A 43 -4.32 0.77 -1.05
N THR A 44 -3.64 0.41 0.04
CA THR A 44 -3.66 -0.92 0.65
C THR A 44 -4.05 -0.84 2.13
N ASP A 45 -4.38 -1.97 2.72
CA ASP A 45 -4.71 -2.05 4.15
C ASP A 45 -3.50 -1.85 5.08
N CYS A 46 -2.27 -2.04 4.60
CA CYS A 46 -1.02 -1.75 5.31
C CYS A 46 0.21 -1.72 4.38
N CYS A 47 1.30 -1.09 4.83
CA CYS A 47 2.57 -1.02 4.10
C CYS A 47 3.19 -2.40 3.85
N THR A 48 3.08 -3.34 4.80
CA THR A 48 3.57 -4.71 4.63
C THR A 48 2.95 -5.38 3.40
N HIS A 49 1.64 -5.23 3.21
CA HIS A 49 0.94 -5.75 2.04
C HIS A 49 1.24 -4.94 0.76
N ALA A 50 1.51 -3.64 0.88
CA ALA A 50 2.01 -2.85 -0.24
C ALA A 50 3.33 -3.40 -0.78
N ILE A 51 4.29 -3.67 0.10
CA ILE A 51 5.58 -4.28 -0.25
C ILE A 51 5.38 -5.70 -0.81
N GLU A 52 4.53 -6.51 -0.17
CA GLU A 52 4.23 -7.87 -0.62
C GLU A 52 3.66 -7.88 -2.05
N LEU A 53 2.72 -6.99 -2.36
CA LEU A 53 2.15 -6.89 -3.70
C LEU A 53 3.19 -6.53 -4.75
N CYS A 54 4.09 -5.59 -4.45
CA CYS A 54 5.19 -5.24 -5.35
C CYS A 54 6.16 -6.41 -5.57
N LEU A 55 6.51 -7.15 -4.52
CA LEU A 55 7.36 -8.33 -4.61
C LEU A 55 6.73 -9.43 -5.48
N ARG A 56 5.43 -9.67 -5.32
CA ARG A 56 4.69 -10.65 -6.13
C ARG A 56 4.53 -10.23 -7.58
N TYR A 57 4.31 -8.93 -7.83
CA TYR A 57 4.13 -8.38 -9.16
C TYR A 57 5.41 -8.49 -9.99
N GLU A 58 6.53 -8.08 -9.41
CA GLU A 58 7.83 -8.10 -10.07
C GLU A 58 8.48 -9.47 -10.13
N GLY A 59 8.12 -10.40 -9.22
CA GLY A 59 8.65 -11.77 -9.22
C GLY A 59 10.14 -11.86 -8.85
N TYR A 60 10.59 -11.06 -7.90
CA TYR A 60 11.96 -11.14 -7.40
C TYR A 60 12.23 -12.46 -6.68
N ASP A 61 13.36 -13.07 -6.97
CA ASP A 61 13.81 -14.32 -6.33
C ASP A 61 14.75 -14.05 -5.15
N ARG A 62 15.53 -12.97 -5.22
CA ARG A 62 16.57 -12.66 -4.23
C ARG A 62 16.51 -11.21 -3.75
N ILE A 63 16.60 -11.01 -2.42
CA ILE A 63 16.48 -9.70 -1.78
C ILE A 63 17.48 -9.54 -0.65
N THR A 64 18.00 -8.32 -0.48
CA THR A 64 18.80 -7.94 0.67
C THR A 64 18.04 -6.92 1.52
N LEU A 65 18.01 -7.12 2.83
CA LEU A 65 17.28 -6.29 3.79
C LEU A 65 18.21 -5.63 4.80
N PRO A 66 17.91 -4.41 5.29
CA PRO A 66 18.65 -3.84 6.41
C PRO A 66 18.53 -4.72 7.66
N GLU A 67 19.62 -4.85 8.42
CA GLU A 67 19.63 -5.49 9.75
C GLU A 67 18.69 -4.79 10.75
N HIS A 68 18.43 -3.51 10.53
CA HIS A 68 17.53 -2.67 11.31
C HIS A 68 16.35 -2.23 10.44
N THR A 69 15.24 -2.91 10.57
CA THR A 69 13.99 -2.60 9.85
C THR A 69 12.77 -3.10 10.64
N TYR A 70 11.58 -2.89 10.10
CA TYR A 70 10.37 -3.42 10.72
C TYR A 70 10.27 -4.94 10.50
N ILE A 71 10.00 -5.67 11.56
CA ILE A 71 10.05 -7.15 11.60
C ILE A 71 9.18 -7.84 10.54
N SER A 72 8.10 -7.18 10.07
CA SER A 72 7.23 -7.78 9.06
C SER A 72 7.90 -7.92 7.68
N ILE A 73 8.96 -7.20 7.40
CA ILE A 73 9.61 -7.22 6.09
C ILE A 73 10.34 -8.56 5.85
N PRO A 74 11.27 -9.02 6.73
CA PRO A 74 11.86 -10.35 6.57
C PRO A 74 10.80 -11.47 6.69
N MET A 75 9.79 -11.33 7.54
CA MET A 75 8.68 -12.31 7.62
C MET A 75 7.88 -12.39 6.32
N THR A 76 7.76 -11.29 5.57
CA THR A 76 7.13 -11.29 4.25
C THR A 76 8.00 -12.04 3.24
N CYS A 77 9.31 -11.87 3.28
CA CYS A 77 10.22 -12.63 2.42
C CYS A 77 10.15 -14.14 2.71
N GLU A 78 10.11 -14.54 3.98
CA GLU A 78 9.88 -15.94 4.38
C GLU A 78 8.53 -16.47 3.86
N LYS A 79 7.45 -15.72 4.08
CA LYS A 79 6.11 -16.07 3.60
C LYS A 79 6.07 -16.29 2.08
N LEU A 80 6.87 -15.55 1.33
CA LEU A 80 6.95 -15.62 -0.13
C LEU A 80 7.94 -16.68 -0.62
N GLY A 81 8.75 -17.28 0.27
CA GLY A 81 9.78 -18.26 -0.09
C GLY A 81 10.94 -17.65 -0.87
N LEU A 82 11.25 -16.38 -0.64
CA LEU A 82 12.33 -15.67 -1.32
C LEU A 82 13.70 -16.07 -0.75
N ASP A 83 14.74 -16.06 -1.58
CA ASP A 83 16.14 -16.08 -1.12
C ASP A 83 16.49 -14.68 -0.60
N TRP A 84 16.57 -14.51 0.72
CA TRP A 84 16.85 -13.22 1.32
C TRP A 84 17.92 -13.29 2.40
N ARG A 85 18.56 -12.16 2.67
CA ARG A 85 19.54 -12.02 3.74
C ARG A 85 19.52 -10.63 4.32
N PHE A 86 19.99 -10.51 5.56
CA PHE A 86 20.33 -9.22 6.15
C PHE A 86 21.65 -8.68 5.61
N ASP A 87 21.76 -7.34 5.59
CA ASP A 87 22.99 -6.62 5.31
C ASP A 87 23.06 -5.34 6.16
N ASN A 88 24.26 -4.87 6.45
CA ASN A 88 24.49 -3.65 7.23
C ASN A 88 24.19 -2.40 6.36
N ILE A 89 22.92 -2.18 6.09
CA ILE A 89 22.43 -1.04 5.32
C ILE A 89 22.01 0.06 6.30
N GLN A 90 22.73 1.19 6.28
CA GLN A 90 22.35 2.39 7.02
C GLN A 90 21.37 3.21 6.18
N TRP A 91 20.24 3.60 6.75
CA TRP A 91 19.20 4.33 6.04
C TRP A 91 18.60 5.46 6.91
N TYR A 92 18.00 6.43 6.23
CA TYR A 92 17.27 7.56 6.80
C TYR A 92 15.95 7.74 6.03
N ASP A 93 14.84 7.82 6.74
CA ASP A 93 13.46 7.96 6.26
C ASP A 93 12.97 6.85 5.31
N GLN A 94 13.83 6.28 4.49
CA GLN A 94 13.50 5.23 3.52
C GLN A 94 14.72 4.39 3.16
N TYR A 95 14.47 3.21 2.59
CA TYR A 95 15.53 2.38 2.00
C TYR A 95 14.99 1.53 0.84
N HIS A 96 15.86 1.17 -0.09
CA HIS A 96 15.56 0.15 -1.08
C HIS A 96 15.65 -1.24 -0.47
N LEU A 97 14.69 -2.12 -0.80
CA LEU A 97 14.90 -3.54 -0.67
C LEU A 97 16.00 -3.91 -1.68
N GLY A 98 17.15 -4.38 -1.17
CA GLY A 98 18.35 -4.54 -1.99
C GLY A 98 18.15 -5.52 -3.14
N GLY A 99 18.57 -5.13 -4.33
CA GLY A 99 18.34 -5.87 -5.57
C GLY A 99 16.99 -5.62 -6.25
N THR A 100 16.19 -4.66 -5.75
CA THR A 100 14.86 -4.35 -6.29
C THR A 100 14.68 -2.85 -6.56
N ASN A 101 13.60 -2.48 -7.25
CA ASN A 101 13.13 -1.09 -7.37
C ASN A 101 12.06 -0.73 -6.32
N ILE A 102 11.91 -1.54 -5.27
CA ILE A 102 10.95 -1.31 -4.18
C ILE A 102 11.62 -0.52 -3.06
N ILE A 103 10.98 0.56 -2.63
CA ILE A 103 11.41 1.40 -1.53
C ILE A 103 10.44 1.25 -0.36
N ASP A 104 10.95 0.87 0.81
CA ASP A 104 10.23 1.01 2.06
C ASP A 104 10.35 2.47 2.53
N GLY A 105 9.28 3.23 2.35
CA GLY A 105 9.11 4.59 2.81
C GLY A 105 8.14 4.70 3.99
N ALA A 106 8.04 3.66 4.82
CA ALA A 106 7.05 3.60 5.92
C ALA A 106 7.15 4.74 6.94
N VAL A 107 8.25 5.47 6.99
CA VAL A 107 8.47 6.63 7.87
C VAL A 107 8.76 7.92 7.08
N LEU A 108 8.80 7.84 5.77
CA LEU A 108 9.01 9.00 4.92
C LEU A 108 7.79 9.92 4.93
N TRP A 109 7.99 11.21 5.21
CA TRP A 109 6.98 12.26 5.04
C TRP A 109 7.65 13.51 4.46
N ARG A 110 7.70 13.58 3.13
CA ARG A 110 8.35 14.67 2.42
C ARG A 110 7.68 14.89 1.06
N PRO A 111 7.24 16.13 0.72
CA PRO A 111 6.69 16.40 -0.60
C PRO A 111 7.74 16.22 -1.70
N ASN A 112 7.29 15.83 -2.88
CA ASN A 112 8.12 15.66 -4.08
C ASN A 112 9.34 14.74 -3.87
N SER A 113 9.18 13.68 -3.07
CA SER A 113 10.25 12.73 -2.73
C SER A 113 10.14 11.37 -3.44
N TYR A 114 9.15 11.20 -4.29
CA TYR A 114 9.04 10.00 -5.13
C TYR A 114 10.21 9.91 -6.11
N VAL A 115 10.75 8.72 -6.27
CA VAL A 115 11.83 8.42 -7.22
C VAL A 115 11.24 7.70 -8.43
N SER A 116 11.41 8.28 -9.62
CA SER A 116 10.87 7.69 -10.86
C SER A 116 11.41 6.28 -11.13
N GLY A 117 10.54 5.40 -11.62
CA GLY A 117 10.86 4.01 -11.92
C GLY A 117 10.89 3.09 -10.69
N THR A 118 10.38 3.55 -9.54
CA THR A 118 10.32 2.75 -8.30
C THR A 118 8.88 2.50 -7.84
N TYR A 119 8.74 1.58 -6.88
CA TYR A 119 7.54 1.41 -6.05
C TYR A 119 7.84 1.93 -4.65
N LEU A 120 7.37 3.12 -4.34
CA LEU A 120 7.50 3.68 -2.99
C LEU A 120 6.32 3.22 -2.13
N CYS A 121 6.60 2.40 -1.11
CA CYS A 121 5.60 1.84 -0.21
C CYS A 121 5.51 2.67 1.08
N LEU A 122 4.31 3.19 1.37
CA LEU A 122 4.03 4.08 2.50
C LEU A 122 3.20 3.38 3.58
N SER A 123 3.32 3.86 4.82
CA SER A 123 2.56 3.37 5.97
C SER A 123 1.73 4.47 6.61
N PHE A 124 0.46 4.17 6.91
CA PHE A 124 -0.46 5.01 7.67
C PHE A 124 -0.86 4.34 8.99
N GLN A 125 0.02 3.51 9.55
CA GLN A 125 -0.17 2.87 10.85
C GLN A 125 -0.23 3.92 11.97
N TYR A 126 -0.85 3.61 13.11
CA TYR A 126 -1.15 4.55 14.20
C TYR A 126 0.03 5.37 14.74
N ARG A 127 1.29 4.96 14.50
CA ARG A 127 2.51 5.69 14.89
C ARG A 127 3.08 6.59 13.79
N LYS A 128 2.44 6.63 12.61
CA LYS A 128 2.95 7.40 11.47
C LYS A 128 2.44 8.84 11.52
N HIS A 129 3.12 9.72 10.81
CA HIS A 129 2.76 11.13 10.76
C HIS A 129 1.32 11.31 10.26
N LEU A 130 0.96 10.71 9.12
CA LEU A 130 -0.43 10.54 8.72
C LEU A 130 -0.94 9.23 9.32
N SER A 131 -1.66 9.33 10.46
CA SER A 131 -2.08 8.17 11.26
C SER A 131 -3.54 7.80 11.00
N LEU A 132 -3.76 6.62 10.44
CA LEU A 132 -5.11 6.08 10.18
C LEU A 132 -5.42 4.84 11.04
N GLY A 133 -4.50 4.48 11.97
CA GLY A 133 -4.59 3.23 12.71
C GLY A 133 -3.99 2.08 11.90
N ARG A 134 -4.51 1.79 10.72
CA ARG A 134 -3.98 0.85 9.74
C ARG A 134 -4.17 1.44 8.34
N GLY A 135 -3.22 1.22 7.44
CA GLY A 135 -3.25 1.66 6.07
C GLY A 135 -1.87 1.66 5.43
N GLY A 136 -1.83 1.59 4.13
CA GLY A 136 -0.62 1.68 3.32
C GLY A 136 -0.93 2.22 1.93
N MET A 137 0.11 2.47 1.15
CA MET A 137 -0.03 2.87 -0.25
C MET A 137 1.23 2.51 -1.03
N ILE A 138 1.06 2.10 -2.27
CA ILE A 138 2.12 1.99 -3.27
C ILE A 138 2.06 3.24 -4.13
N LEU A 139 3.19 3.88 -4.39
CA LEU A 139 3.32 4.94 -5.37
C LEU A 139 4.19 4.47 -6.53
N THR A 140 3.75 4.78 -7.76
CA THR A 140 4.48 4.45 -8.98
C THR A 140 4.18 5.47 -10.10
N ASP A 141 5.01 5.52 -11.14
CA ASP A 141 4.78 6.27 -12.37
C ASP A 141 4.44 5.34 -13.57
N ASP A 142 4.41 4.03 -13.36
CA ASP A 142 4.01 3.03 -14.34
C ASP A 142 2.49 2.77 -14.26
N GLU A 143 1.78 3.12 -15.33
CA GLU A 143 0.33 2.98 -15.45
C GLU A 143 -0.12 1.51 -15.45
N TYR A 144 0.60 0.68 -16.20
CA TYR A 144 0.25 -0.75 -16.30
C TYR A 144 0.46 -1.45 -14.96
N ALA A 145 1.59 -1.20 -14.29
CA ALA A 145 1.83 -1.71 -12.94
C ALA A 145 0.76 -1.25 -11.95
N ALA A 146 0.36 0.03 -12.01
CA ALA A 146 -0.68 0.57 -11.14
C ALA A 146 -2.03 -0.14 -11.34
N GLU A 147 -2.43 -0.45 -12.59
CA GLU A 147 -3.65 -1.21 -12.87
C GLU A 147 -3.57 -2.64 -12.32
N GLN A 148 -2.45 -3.35 -12.55
CA GLN A 148 -2.24 -4.71 -12.06
C GLN A 148 -2.26 -4.76 -10.53
N LEU A 149 -1.52 -3.87 -9.87
CA LEU A 149 -1.45 -3.81 -8.40
C LEU A 149 -2.81 -3.47 -7.77
N ARG A 150 -3.64 -2.62 -8.40
CA ARG A 150 -5.02 -2.37 -7.95
C ARG A 150 -5.88 -3.62 -8.02
N MET A 151 -5.80 -4.37 -9.12
CA MET A 151 -6.52 -5.65 -9.24
C MET A 151 -6.00 -6.66 -8.22
N MET A 152 -4.68 -6.80 -8.06
CA MET A 152 -4.09 -7.67 -7.05
C MET A 152 -4.53 -7.32 -5.63
N ALA A 153 -4.61 -6.03 -5.28
CA ALA A 153 -5.10 -5.59 -3.98
C ALA A 153 -6.59 -5.88 -3.76
N TYR A 154 -7.40 -6.01 -4.82
CA TYR A 154 -8.85 -6.12 -4.80
C TYR A 154 -9.35 -7.45 -5.39
N ASP A 155 -8.83 -8.57 -4.91
CA ASP A 155 -9.25 -9.94 -5.27
C ASP A 155 -9.15 -10.26 -6.78
N GLY A 156 -8.24 -9.63 -7.51
CA GLY A 156 -8.09 -9.75 -8.97
C GLY A 156 -9.15 -9.00 -9.77
N ARG A 157 -9.99 -8.20 -9.12
CA ARG A 157 -11.17 -7.56 -9.72
C ARG A 157 -10.89 -6.11 -10.14
N LYS A 158 -11.64 -5.68 -11.14
CA LYS A 158 -11.77 -4.25 -11.46
C LYS A 158 -12.89 -3.62 -10.61
N LYS A 159 -12.65 -2.43 -10.09
CA LYS A 159 -13.68 -1.63 -9.40
C LYS A 159 -14.80 -1.26 -10.40
N TYR A 160 -16.00 -1.01 -9.89
CA TYR A 160 -17.18 -0.54 -10.66
C TYR A 160 -17.75 -1.53 -11.68
N VAL A 161 -17.23 -2.74 -11.78
CA VAL A 161 -17.80 -3.81 -12.58
C VAL A 161 -18.30 -4.91 -11.65
N PRO A 162 -19.55 -5.39 -11.76
CA PRO A 162 -20.02 -6.52 -10.96
C PRO A 162 -19.11 -7.74 -11.15
N TRP A 163 -18.71 -8.38 -10.05
CA TRP A 163 -17.70 -9.46 -10.13
C TRP A 163 -18.16 -10.66 -10.97
N GLY A 164 -19.48 -10.92 -11.04
CA GLY A 164 -20.05 -11.96 -11.89
C GLY A 164 -20.06 -11.63 -13.40
N GLU A 165 -19.71 -10.39 -13.77
CA GLU A 165 -19.60 -9.91 -15.15
C GLU A 165 -18.15 -9.74 -15.61
N GLN A 166 -17.20 -10.07 -14.74
CA GLN A 166 -15.76 -9.98 -15.01
C GLN A 166 -15.16 -11.35 -15.31
N ASP A 167 -14.21 -11.39 -16.24
CA ASP A 167 -13.24 -12.47 -16.31
C ASP A 167 -12.07 -12.13 -15.38
N ILE A 168 -11.87 -12.92 -14.31
CA ILE A 168 -10.82 -12.69 -13.31
C ILE A 168 -9.56 -13.41 -13.78
N THR A 169 -8.62 -12.65 -14.33
CA THR A 169 -7.37 -13.17 -14.92
C THR A 169 -6.13 -12.88 -14.08
N VAL A 170 -6.25 -12.06 -13.05
CA VAL A 170 -5.17 -11.68 -12.13
C VAL A 170 -5.39 -12.34 -10.79
N MET A 171 -4.35 -13.00 -10.25
CA MET A 171 -4.39 -13.50 -8.88
C MET A 171 -4.46 -12.31 -7.90
N GLY A 172 -5.53 -12.25 -7.12
CA GLY A 172 -5.79 -11.16 -6.18
C GLY A 172 -5.69 -11.57 -4.72
N TYR A 173 -5.58 -10.55 -3.89
CA TYR A 173 -5.49 -10.63 -2.43
C TYR A 173 -6.50 -9.64 -1.83
N HIS A 174 -6.92 -9.85 -0.61
CA HIS A 174 -7.90 -9.00 0.06
C HIS A 174 -7.19 -7.89 0.85
N TYR A 175 -6.39 -7.05 0.15
CA TYR A 175 -5.46 -6.08 0.74
C TYR A 175 -5.86 -4.61 0.48
N TYR A 176 -7.06 -4.35 -0.02
CA TYR A 176 -7.52 -3.00 -0.34
C TYR A 176 -7.82 -2.16 0.90
N MET A 177 -7.66 -0.87 0.77
CA MET A 177 -8.09 0.09 1.80
C MET A 177 -9.61 0.29 1.75
N THR A 178 -10.25 0.38 2.93
CA THR A 178 -11.69 0.67 2.99
C THR A 178 -12.00 2.14 2.69
N PRO A 179 -13.18 2.45 2.15
CA PRO A 179 -13.61 3.82 1.92
C PRO A 179 -13.59 4.71 3.17
N GLU A 180 -13.91 4.14 4.34
CA GLU A 180 -13.91 4.84 5.63
C GLU A 180 -12.50 5.27 6.02
N THR A 181 -11.52 4.38 5.85
CA THR A 181 -10.10 4.68 6.10
C THR A 181 -9.61 5.78 5.16
N ALA A 182 -9.97 5.70 3.88
CA ALA A 182 -9.59 6.71 2.89
C ALA A 182 -10.21 8.09 3.18
N LYS A 183 -11.50 8.15 3.59
CA LYS A 183 -12.15 9.40 4.00
C LYS A 183 -11.41 10.06 5.17
N LYS A 184 -11.13 9.27 6.22
CA LYS A 184 -10.31 9.73 7.33
C LYS A 184 -8.92 10.19 6.87
N GLY A 185 -8.34 9.49 5.88
CA GLY A 185 -7.05 9.84 5.29
C GLY A 185 -7.04 11.22 4.66
N LEU A 186 -8.09 11.59 3.94
CA LEU A 186 -8.25 12.91 3.34
C LEU A 186 -8.36 14.01 4.41
N GLU A 187 -9.10 13.76 5.50
CA GLU A 187 -9.26 14.69 6.61
C GLU A 187 -7.92 14.91 7.34
N VAL A 188 -7.27 13.82 7.77
CA VAL A 188 -5.99 13.89 8.49
C VAL A 188 -4.87 14.47 7.61
N PHE A 189 -4.88 14.23 6.31
CA PHE A 189 -3.90 14.81 5.38
C PHE A 189 -3.91 16.35 5.44
N GLU A 190 -5.09 16.96 5.44
CA GLU A 190 -5.21 18.42 5.52
C GLU A 190 -4.63 19.01 6.83
N GLU A 191 -4.69 18.21 7.91
CA GLU A 191 -4.15 18.63 9.22
C GLU A 191 -2.62 18.52 9.29
N VAL A 192 -2.01 17.54 8.58
CA VAL A 192 -0.58 17.20 8.77
C VAL A 192 0.31 17.52 7.57
N LYS A 193 -0.23 17.90 6.42
CA LYS A 193 0.52 18.05 5.16
C LYS A 193 1.67 19.08 5.23
N ASP A 194 1.51 20.11 6.05
CA ASP A 194 2.47 21.21 6.20
C ASP A 194 3.40 21.06 7.42
N ALA A 195 3.27 19.96 8.18
CA ALA A 195 4.11 19.64 9.30
C ALA A 195 5.16 18.58 8.91
N PHE A 196 6.40 18.78 9.34
CA PHE A 196 7.50 17.88 8.99
C PHE A 196 8.02 17.20 10.25
N PRO A 197 7.84 15.86 10.39
CA PRO A 197 8.38 15.11 11.52
C PRO A 197 9.91 15.08 11.48
N LEU A 198 10.51 14.79 12.63
CA LEU A 198 11.94 14.48 12.67
C LEU A 198 12.22 13.24 11.84
N ALA A 199 13.32 13.25 11.10
CA ALA A 199 13.78 12.11 10.33
C ALA A 199 14.01 10.88 11.23
N MET A 200 13.52 9.74 10.81
CA MET A 200 13.81 8.44 11.44
C MET A 200 14.93 7.73 10.69
N SER A 201 15.62 6.84 11.37
CA SER A 201 16.76 6.11 10.82
C SER A 201 16.77 4.65 11.25
N TYR A 202 17.70 3.90 10.69
CA TYR A 202 17.98 2.51 11.09
C TYR A 202 18.19 2.36 12.61
N LYS A 203 18.70 3.40 13.31
CA LYS A 203 18.94 3.37 14.78
C LYS A 203 17.65 3.33 15.62
N ASP A 204 16.52 3.68 15.04
CA ASP A 204 15.22 3.67 15.70
C ASP A 204 14.56 2.27 15.67
N TYR A 205 15.22 1.29 15.06
CA TYR A 205 14.75 -0.09 14.92
C TYR A 205 15.71 -1.08 15.60
N PRO A 206 15.18 -2.16 16.19
CA PRO A 206 16.02 -3.19 16.79
C PRO A 206 16.89 -3.91 15.75
N TYR A 207 18.00 -4.51 16.20
CA TYR A 207 18.82 -5.39 15.40
C TYR A 207 18.13 -6.74 15.22
N LEU A 208 17.64 -7.02 14.04
CA LEU A 208 16.81 -8.20 13.76
C LEU A 208 17.58 -9.54 13.69
N PRO A 209 18.83 -9.61 13.20
CA PRO A 209 19.56 -10.89 13.10
C PRO A 209 19.70 -11.64 14.42
N ASP A 210 19.65 -10.96 15.57
CA ASP A 210 19.74 -11.61 16.89
C ASP A 210 18.41 -12.13 17.42
N MET A 211 17.30 -11.86 16.73
CA MET A 211 16.00 -12.37 17.13
C MET A 211 15.86 -13.86 16.83
N GLY A 212 15.32 -14.63 17.80
CA GLY A 212 15.25 -16.09 17.71
C GLY A 212 14.51 -16.63 16.49
N VAL A 213 13.62 -15.85 15.89
CA VAL A 213 12.87 -16.23 14.67
C VAL A 213 13.74 -16.21 13.40
N PHE A 214 14.90 -15.55 13.45
CA PHE A 214 15.85 -15.43 12.31
C PHE A 214 17.19 -16.16 12.55
N LYS A 215 17.28 -16.98 13.61
CA LYS A 215 18.46 -17.80 13.99
C LYS A 215 18.34 -19.22 13.50
#